data_bd796918890cb4053f7d88e2d36b0a5e
#
_entry.id   bd796918890cb4053f7d88e2d36b0a5e
#
_cell.length_a   1.000
_cell.length_b   1.000
_cell.length_c   1.000
_cell.angle_alpha   90.00
_cell.angle_beta   90.00
_cell.angle_gamma   90.00
#
_symmetry.space_group_name_H-M   'P 1'
#
loop_
_entity.id
_entity.type
_entity.pdbx_description
1 polymer ?
#
loop_
_entity_poly.entity_id
_entity_poly.type
_entity_poly.pdbx_seq_one_letter_code
_entity_poly.pdbx_strand_id
1 'polypeptide(L)'
;ASLVGYKPLTKFNINITSGNAIVLSFELESSSTDLKEVEITFDKNRSAVAVDMVTPLSVQTLTTEEIRSNPGGNFDISKVVQVLPGVAVAAGASFRNDIIIRGGVPTDNVYYLHGLEIPVLNHFQTQGSSGGPAGILNVSFIEDVKLSSSAFDARIDNALASVFQFKQRQGN
;
A
#
# COMPACT_ATOMS: atom_id res chain seq x y z
N ALA A 1 -41.23 18.75 -18.71
CA ALA A 1 -41.77 17.61 -17.98
C ALA A 1 -40.64 16.81 -17.34
N SER A 2 -40.82 16.40 -16.10
CA SER A 2 -39.86 15.53 -15.40
C SER A 2 -40.63 14.53 -14.54
N LEU A 3 -40.16 13.31 -14.50
CA LEU A 3 -40.68 12.23 -13.68
C LEU A 3 -39.53 11.40 -13.16
N VAL A 4 -39.64 10.90 -11.93
CA VAL A 4 -38.61 10.04 -11.33
C VAL A 4 -38.49 8.75 -12.16
N GLY A 5 -37.26 8.40 -12.55
CA GLY A 5 -36.99 7.25 -13.42
C GLY A 5 -37.06 7.53 -14.94
N TYR A 6 -37.26 8.78 -15.32
CA TYR A 6 -37.30 9.19 -16.72
C TYR A 6 -36.39 10.39 -17.00
N LYS A 7 -35.89 10.48 -18.24
CA LYS A 7 -35.07 11.62 -18.67
C LYS A 7 -35.95 12.88 -18.75
N PRO A 8 -35.55 14.04 -18.21
CA PRO A 8 -36.29 15.26 -18.31
C PRO A 8 -36.38 15.72 -19.78
N LEU A 9 -37.60 16.07 -20.23
CA LEU A 9 -37.84 16.54 -21.59
C LEU A 9 -38.37 17.98 -21.54
N THR A 10 -37.73 18.89 -22.27
CA THR A 10 -38.12 20.29 -22.39
C THR A 10 -38.53 20.57 -23.84
N LYS A 11 -39.72 21.13 -24.05
CA LYS A 11 -40.17 21.62 -25.32
C LYS A 11 -40.11 23.14 -25.32
N PHE A 12 -39.49 23.70 -26.35
CA PHE A 12 -39.33 25.15 -26.54
C PHE A 12 -40.27 25.67 -27.64
N ASN A 13 -40.40 26.97 -27.77
CA ASN A 13 -41.14 27.66 -28.80
C ASN A 13 -42.67 27.31 -28.88
N ILE A 14 -43.30 27.17 -27.72
CA ILE A 14 -44.71 26.94 -27.64
C ILE A 14 -45.43 28.29 -27.78
N ASN A 15 -46.13 28.47 -28.88
CA ASN A 15 -46.84 29.72 -29.15
C ASN A 15 -48.29 29.61 -28.67
N ILE A 16 -48.65 30.34 -27.61
CA ILE A 16 -49.97 30.33 -26.99
C ILE A 16 -50.72 31.56 -27.49
N THR A 17 -51.82 31.35 -28.20
CA THR A 17 -52.70 32.41 -28.66
C THR A 17 -53.95 32.45 -27.83
N SER A 18 -54.51 33.70 -27.63
CA SER A 18 -55.74 33.92 -26.84
C SER A 18 -56.89 33.15 -27.47
N GLY A 19 -57.61 32.35 -26.67
CA GLY A 19 -58.83 31.61 -27.07
C GLY A 19 -58.57 30.16 -27.54
N ASN A 20 -57.33 29.71 -27.69
CA ASN A 20 -57.00 28.31 -28.07
C ASN A 20 -56.34 27.55 -26.95
N ALA A 21 -56.91 26.39 -26.60
CA ALA A 21 -56.24 25.45 -25.71
C ALA A 21 -55.23 24.61 -26.49
N ILE A 22 -53.98 24.56 -26.03
CA ILE A 22 -52.92 23.73 -26.60
C ILE A 22 -52.74 22.50 -25.71
N VAL A 23 -52.90 21.33 -26.31
CA VAL A 23 -52.61 20.05 -25.67
C VAL A 23 -51.16 19.64 -26.03
N LEU A 24 -50.29 19.49 -25.03
CA LEU A 24 -48.92 19.08 -25.22
C LEU A 24 -48.73 17.66 -24.68
N SER A 25 -48.36 16.75 -25.56
CA SER A 25 -47.97 15.40 -25.16
C SER A 25 -46.46 15.34 -24.96
N PHE A 26 -46.03 14.73 -23.86
CA PHE A 26 -44.60 14.47 -23.55
C PHE A 26 -44.39 12.97 -23.48
N GLU A 27 -43.62 12.46 -24.40
CA GLU A 27 -43.15 11.06 -24.35
C GLU A 27 -41.79 11.04 -23.64
N LEU A 28 -41.80 10.54 -22.42
CA LEU A 28 -40.60 10.48 -21.59
C LEU A 28 -39.89 9.13 -21.81
N GLU A 29 -38.62 9.18 -22.09
CA GLU A 29 -37.75 7.98 -22.14
C GLU A 29 -37.37 7.53 -20.74
N SER A 30 -37.48 6.24 -20.46
CA SER A 30 -37.01 5.69 -19.18
C SER A 30 -35.53 5.92 -19.03
N SER A 31 -35.11 6.43 -17.86
CA SER A 31 -33.72 6.55 -17.47
C SER A 31 -33.36 5.34 -16.61
N SER A 32 -32.86 4.27 -17.22
CA SER A 32 -32.17 3.24 -16.48
C SER A 32 -30.79 3.80 -16.09
N THR A 33 -30.62 4.18 -14.85
CA THR A 33 -29.29 4.37 -14.30
C THR A 33 -28.80 2.98 -13.98
N ASP A 34 -27.96 2.43 -14.83
CA ASP A 34 -27.17 1.28 -14.47
C ASP A 34 -26.31 1.72 -13.28
N LEU A 35 -26.70 1.31 -12.09
CA LEU A 35 -25.85 1.39 -10.93
C LEU A 35 -24.65 0.49 -11.28
N LYS A 36 -23.50 1.11 -11.56
CA LYS A 36 -22.25 0.37 -11.63
C LYS A 36 -22.16 -0.40 -10.33
N GLU A 37 -22.14 -1.72 -10.46
CA GLU A 37 -21.89 -2.61 -9.36
C GLU A 37 -20.66 -2.07 -8.61
N VAL A 38 -20.84 -1.70 -7.35
CA VAL A 38 -19.71 -1.35 -6.49
C VAL A 38 -19.07 -2.67 -6.13
N GLU A 39 -18.13 -3.10 -6.97
CA GLU A 39 -17.27 -4.20 -6.65
C GLU A 39 -16.39 -3.77 -5.47
N ILE A 40 -16.79 -4.15 -4.27
CA ILE A 40 -15.96 -4.00 -3.08
C ILE A 40 -14.88 -5.08 -3.17
N THR A 41 -13.81 -4.77 -3.86
CA THR A 41 -12.60 -5.58 -3.80
C THR A 41 -11.98 -5.38 -2.42
N PHE A 42 -12.15 -6.37 -1.57
CA PHE A 42 -11.43 -6.43 -0.31
C PHE A 42 -9.96 -6.74 -0.63
N ASP A 43 -9.12 -5.73 -0.51
CA ASP A 43 -7.69 -5.89 -0.67
C ASP A 43 -7.15 -6.68 0.53
N LYS A 44 -6.82 -7.96 0.31
CA LYS A 44 -6.31 -8.89 1.33
C LYS A 44 -4.89 -8.56 1.80
N ASN A 45 -4.32 -7.46 1.36
CA ASN A 45 -2.94 -7.07 1.64
C ASN A 45 -2.75 -6.46 3.04
N ARG A 46 -3.28 -7.11 4.07
CA ARG A 46 -2.94 -6.73 5.45
C ARG A 46 -1.64 -7.42 5.88
N SER A 47 -0.83 -6.71 6.65
CA SER A 47 0.50 -7.09 7.15
C SER A 47 0.62 -8.49 7.78
N ALA A 48 -0.48 -9.09 8.22
CA ALA A 48 -0.50 -10.40 8.84
C ALA A 48 -1.05 -11.53 7.94
N VAL A 49 -1.41 -11.23 6.69
CA VAL A 49 -2.01 -12.22 5.78
C VAL A 49 -1.00 -12.64 4.72
N ALA A 50 -0.95 -13.93 4.45
CA ALA A 50 -0.15 -14.49 3.36
C ALA A 50 -0.48 -13.81 2.02
N VAL A 51 0.52 -13.25 1.38
CA VAL A 51 0.39 -12.49 0.13
C VAL A 51 0.31 -13.43 -1.08
N ASP A 52 0.88 -14.63 -0.97
CA ASP A 52 0.95 -15.58 -2.08
C ASP A 52 0.66 -17.01 -1.60
N MET A 53 -0.02 -17.81 -2.43
CA MET A 53 -0.24 -19.23 -2.17
C MET A 53 1.05 -20.05 -2.18
N VAL A 54 2.10 -19.57 -2.84
CA VAL A 54 3.40 -20.25 -2.93
C VAL A 54 4.25 -20.02 -1.67
N THR A 55 4.08 -18.89 -0.99
CA THR A 55 4.81 -18.55 0.24
C THR A 55 3.89 -18.07 1.36
N PRO A 56 2.89 -18.88 1.78
CA PRO A 56 1.76 -18.40 2.57
C PRO A 56 2.08 -17.96 3.98
N LEU A 57 3.16 -18.42 4.57
CA LEU A 57 3.42 -18.25 6.01
C LEU A 57 4.59 -17.33 6.36
N SER A 58 5.36 -16.89 5.38
CA SER A 58 6.63 -16.20 5.62
C SER A 58 6.73 -14.81 5.03
N VAL A 59 5.75 -14.38 4.25
CA VAL A 59 5.72 -13.05 3.63
C VAL A 59 4.74 -12.16 4.37
N GLN A 60 5.22 -11.02 4.81
CA GLN A 60 4.43 -9.96 5.44
C GLN A 60 4.57 -8.70 4.60
N THR A 61 3.50 -7.94 4.46
CA THR A 61 3.50 -6.69 3.69
C THR A 61 3.03 -5.55 4.57
N LEU A 62 3.75 -4.43 4.52
CA LEU A 62 3.33 -3.15 5.08
C LEU A 62 2.88 -2.24 3.95
N THR A 63 1.66 -1.74 4.06
CA THR A 63 1.09 -0.79 3.13
C THR A 63 1.51 0.65 3.46
N THR A 64 1.35 1.56 2.50
CA THR A 64 1.62 3.00 2.71
C THR A 64 0.86 3.58 3.91
N GLU A 65 -0.38 3.13 4.15
CA GLU A 65 -1.20 3.62 5.25
C GLU A 65 -0.67 3.16 6.61
N GLU A 66 -0.29 1.89 6.71
CA GLU A 66 0.32 1.33 7.92
C GLU A 66 1.68 1.98 8.22
N ILE A 67 2.47 2.23 7.18
CA ILE A 67 3.76 2.92 7.30
C ILE A 67 3.57 4.34 7.86
N ARG A 68 2.57 5.08 7.34
CA ARG A 68 2.30 6.46 7.76
C ARG A 68 1.65 6.57 9.14
N SER A 69 0.85 5.58 9.50
CA SER A 69 0.16 5.56 10.80
C SER A 69 1.08 5.22 11.96
N ASN A 70 2.30 4.75 11.68
CA ASN A 70 3.26 4.40 12.71
C ASN A 70 3.93 5.65 13.30
N PRO A 71 3.67 5.99 14.57
CA PRO A 71 4.16 7.24 15.17
C PRO A 71 5.69 7.28 15.35
N GLY A 72 6.38 6.14 15.31
CA GLY A 72 7.83 6.05 15.44
C GLY A 72 8.60 6.13 14.13
N GLY A 73 7.90 6.10 12.99
CA GLY A 73 8.50 5.87 11.68
C GLY A 73 8.71 7.09 10.78
N ASN A 74 8.52 8.30 11.27
CA ASN A 74 8.41 9.51 10.43
C ASN A 74 9.54 9.72 9.41
N PHE A 75 10.73 9.21 9.64
CA PHE A 75 11.87 9.38 8.71
C PHE A 75 12.74 8.12 8.56
N ASP A 76 12.41 7.05 9.25
CA ASP A 76 13.24 5.84 9.29
C ASP A 76 12.40 4.58 9.10
N ILE A 77 12.54 3.98 7.92
CA ILE A 77 11.82 2.75 7.59
C ILE A 77 12.18 1.59 8.52
N SER A 78 13.38 1.59 9.10
CA SER A 78 13.81 0.56 10.06
C SER A 78 12.92 0.55 11.29
N LYS A 79 12.43 1.71 11.74
CA LYS A 79 11.50 1.83 12.86
C LYS A 79 10.12 1.26 12.53
N VAL A 80 9.66 1.48 11.30
CA VAL A 80 8.37 0.95 10.85
C VAL A 80 8.41 -0.57 10.73
N VAL A 81 9.49 -1.11 10.19
CA VAL A 81 9.67 -2.56 10.05
C VAL A 81 9.68 -3.27 11.41
N GLN A 82 10.14 -2.61 12.47
CA GLN A 82 10.18 -3.18 13.82
C GLN A 82 8.80 -3.51 14.43
N VAL A 83 7.71 -3.02 13.84
CA VAL A 83 6.34 -3.37 14.29
C VAL A 83 5.86 -4.70 13.70
N LEU A 84 6.56 -5.25 12.71
CA LEU A 84 6.18 -6.51 12.10
C LEU A 84 6.36 -7.69 13.07
N PRO A 85 5.45 -8.67 13.05
CA PRO A 85 5.60 -9.88 13.83
C PRO A 85 6.89 -10.63 13.53
N GLY A 86 7.60 -11.05 14.58
CA GLY A 86 8.87 -11.79 14.45
C GLY A 86 10.09 -10.91 14.23
N VAL A 87 9.93 -9.59 14.26
CA VAL A 87 11.03 -8.62 14.24
C VAL A 87 11.36 -8.19 15.66
N ALA A 88 12.63 -8.26 16.01
CA ALA A 88 13.15 -7.78 17.27
C ALA A 88 14.22 -6.70 17.04
N VAL A 89 14.47 -5.93 18.06
CA VAL A 89 15.51 -4.90 18.10
C VAL A 89 16.58 -5.35 19.10
N ALA A 90 17.84 -5.08 18.79
CA ALA A 90 18.93 -5.37 19.71
C ALA A 90 18.75 -4.61 21.03
N ALA A 91 18.72 -5.31 22.15
CA ALA A 91 18.57 -4.71 23.47
C ALA A 91 19.76 -3.78 23.77
N GLY A 92 19.45 -2.59 24.34
CA GLY A 92 20.48 -1.61 24.74
C GLY A 92 21.05 -0.74 23.61
N ALA A 93 20.55 -0.86 22.40
CA ALA A 93 21.07 -0.14 21.24
C ALA A 93 20.17 1.06 20.86
N SER A 94 20.00 2.03 21.76
CA SER A 94 19.18 3.24 21.51
C SER A 94 19.60 4.03 20.26
N PHE A 95 20.82 3.88 19.81
CA PHE A 95 21.39 4.57 18.65
C PHE A 95 21.56 3.68 17.42
N ARG A 96 21.09 2.43 17.48
CA ARG A 96 21.24 1.45 16.39
C ARG A 96 19.86 0.91 16.03
N ASN A 97 19.55 0.92 14.77
CA ASN A 97 18.33 0.34 14.24
C ASN A 97 18.56 -1.07 13.70
N ASP A 98 19.28 -1.89 14.45
CA ASP A 98 19.53 -3.29 14.08
C ASP A 98 18.19 -4.06 14.05
N ILE A 99 17.95 -4.73 12.94
CA ILE A 99 16.76 -5.53 12.72
C ILE A 99 17.15 -6.99 12.91
N ILE A 100 16.52 -7.65 13.87
CA ILE A 100 16.72 -9.06 14.19
C ILE A 100 15.46 -9.82 13.80
N ILE A 101 15.59 -10.78 12.89
CA ILE A 101 14.47 -11.60 12.45
C ILE A 101 14.64 -13.01 13.00
N ARG A 102 13.65 -13.47 13.76
CA ARG A 102 13.59 -14.85 14.31
C ARG A 102 14.88 -15.30 15.00
N GLY A 103 15.60 -14.38 15.64
CA GLY A 103 16.85 -14.67 16.36
C GLY A 103 18.10 -14.78 15.47
N GLY A 104 18.01 -14.46 14.18
CA GLY A 104 19.18 -14.33 13.29
C GLY A 104 20.02 -13.10 13.66
N VAL A 105 21.23 -13.03 13.16
CA VAL A 105 22.05 -11.83 13.34
C VAL A 105 21.64 -10.73 12.37
N PRO A 106 21.79 -9.44 12.73
CA PRO A 106 21.34 -8.32 11.89
C PRO A 106 21.96 -8.30 10.48
N THR A 107 23.16 -8.84 10.33
CA THR A 107 23.88 -8.93 9.04
C THR A 107 23.36 -10.00 8.09
N ASP A 108 22.48 -10.90 8.57
CA ASP A 108 21.89 -11.96 7.78
C ASP A 108 20.67 -11.50 6.96
N ASN A 109 20.27 -10.26 7.12
CA ASN A 109 19.16 -9.66 6.38
C ASN A 109 19.66 -9.08 5.06
N VAL A 110 18.91 -9.30 3.99
CA VAL A 110 19.19 -8.74 2.66
C VAL A 110 18.11 -7.73 2.30
N TYR A 111 18.51 -6.61 1.72
CA TYR A 111 17.62 -5.51 1.40
C TYR A 111 17.60 -5.25 -0.11
N TYR A 112 16.41 -5.15 -0.68
CA TYR A 112 16.20 -4.81 -2.08
C TYR A 112 15.37 -3.53 -2.21
N LEU A 113 15.80 -2.64 -3.09
CA LEU A 113 15.05 -1.47 -3.52
C LEU A 113 14.75 -1.60 -5.01
N HIS A 114 13.47 -1.71 -5.37
CA HIS A 114 13.05 -1.97 -6.77
C HIS A 114 13.74 -3.17 -7.43
N GLY A 115 14.05 -4.21 -6.65
CA GLY A 115 14.74 -5.40 -7.14
C GLY A 115 16.27 -5.28 -7.25
N LEU A 116 16.83 -4.13 -6.88
CA LEU A 116 18.27 -3.95 -6.74
C LEU A 116 18.67 -4.15 -5.29
N GLU A 117 19.67 -4.97 -5.04
CA GLU A 117 20.22 -5.17 -3.71
C GLU A 117 20.92 -3.91 -3.22
N ILE A 118 20.58 -3.48 -2.00
CA ILE A 118 21.25 -2.38 -1.31
C ILE A 118 22.01 -2.94 -0.10
N PRO A 119 23.26 -2.54 0.10
CA PRO A 119 24.12 -3.18 1.11
C PRO A 119 23.71 -2.82 2.54
N VAL A 120 23.09 -1.68 2.75
CA VAL A 120 22.71 -1.17 4.07
C VAL A 120 21.40 -0.42 4.01
N LEU A 121 20.68 -0.39 5.13
CA LEU A 121 19.42 0.34 5.28
C LEU A 121 19.61 1.66 6.05
N ASN A 122 20.71 1.80 6.78
CA ASN A 122 20.98 2.93 7.65
C ASN A 122 22.34 3.54 7.39
N HIS A 123 22.44 4.86 7.56
CA HIS A 123 23.70 5.60 7.60
C HIS A 123 24.46 5.34 8.91
N PHE A 124 25.76 5.54 8.86
CA PHE A 124 26.67 5.46 10.01
C PHE A 124 26.68 4.08 10.69
N GLN A 125 26.59 3.05 9.88
CA GLN A 125 26.69 1.68 10.32
C GLN A 125 28.04 1.43 10.99
N THR A 126 28.03 0.73 12.12
CA THR A 126 29.27 0.30 12.79
C THR A 126 29.66 -1.09 12.31
N GLN A 127 30.94 -1.42 12.42
CA GLN A 127 31.45 -2.74 12.05
C GLN A 127 30.71 -3.85 12.81
N GLY A 128 30.28 -4.89 12.11
CA GLY A 128 29.52 -6.01 12.67
C GLY A 128 28.05 -5.70 12.97
N SER A 129 27.52 -4.58 12.49
CA SER A 129 26.13 -4.17 12.63
C SER A 129 25.51 -3.93 11.26
N SER A 130 24.24 -4.20 11.09
CA SER A 130 23.47 -3.81 9.90
C SER A 130 22.68 -2.52 10.09
N GLY A 131 22.54 -2.06 11.32
CA GLY A 131 21.82 -0.87 11.68
C GLY A 131 22.70 0.34 11.99
N GLY A 132 22.14 1.53 11.87
CA GLY A 132 22.73 2.82 12.20
C GLY A 132 21.68 3.78 12.73
N PRO A 133 22.09 4.98 13.18
CA PRO A 133 21.18 5.93 13.79
C PRO A 133 20.16 6.58 12.84
N ALA A 134 20.40 6.56 11.54
CA ALA A 134 19.56 7.21 10.55
C ALA A 134 19.33 6.35 9.32
N GLY A 135 18.07 6.16 8.94
CA GLY A 135 17.69 5.43 7.72
C GLY A 135 18.08 6.17 6.45
N ILE A 136 18.45 5.42 5.40
CA ILE A 136 18.74 5.99 4.07
C ILE A 136 17.46 6.15 3.23
N LEU A 137 16.40 5.42 3.56
CA LEU A 137 15.13 5.45 2.83
C LEU A 137 14.14 6.35 3.56
N ASN A 138 13.68 7.39 2.87
CA ASN A 138 12.62 8.24 3.40
C ASN A 138 11.27 7.53 3.29
N VAL A 139 10.62 7.33 4.43
CA VAL A 139 9.31 6.68 4.57
C VAL A 139 8.24 7.29 3.67
N SER A 140 8.29 8.60 3.43
CA SER A 140 7.29 9.29 2.59
C SER A 140 7.31 8.86 1.13
N PHE A 141 8.39 8.28 0.65
CA PHE A 141 8.51 7.77 -0.73
C PHE A 141 8.19 6.28 -0.85
N ILE A 142 8.07 5.57 0.24
CA ILE A 142 7.77 4.12 0.21
C ILE A 142 6.29 3.89 -0.08
N GLU A 143 6.01 3.02 -1.02
CA GLU A 143 4.67 2.55 -1.37
C GLU A 143 4.32 1.30 -0.57
N ASP A 144 5.17 0.29 -0.64
CA ASP A 144 5.02 -0.94 0.14
C ASP A 144 6.38 -1.50 0.60
N VAL A 145 6.33 -2.31 1.64
CA VAL A 145 7.47 -3.08 2.15
C VAL A 145 7.04 -4.51 2.29
N LYS A 146 7.76 -5.44 1.65
CA LYS A 146 7.58 -6.87 1.81
C LYS A 146 8.72 -7.45 2.61
N LEU A 147 8.37 -8.17 3.67
CA LEU A 147 9.30 -8.95 4.48
C LEU A 147 9.08 -10.43 4.23
N SER A 148 10.08 -11.11 3.73
CA SER A 148 10.14 -12.57 3.66
C SER A 148 11.09 -13.08 4.74
N SER A 149 10.58 -13.89 5.67
CA SER A 149 11.38 -14.41 6.80
C SER A 149 11.70 -15.91 6.69
N SER A 150 11.30 -16.54 5.61
CA SER A 150 11.66 -17.89 5.18
C SER A 150 11.14 -18.14 3.77
N ALA A 151 11.53 -19.24 3.14
CA ALA A 151 11.11 -19.61 1.78
C ALA A 151 11.40 -18.49 0.75
N PHE A 152 12.67 -18.16 0.60
CA PHE A 152 13.10 -17.15 -0.37
C PHE A 152 12.98 -17.65 -1.81
N ASP A 153 12.67 -16.72 -2.72
CA ASP A 153 12.69 -16.98 -4.15
C ASP A 153 14.08 -17.43 -4.60
N ALA A 154 14.16 -18.34 -5.56
CA ALA A 154 15.43 -18.85 -6.12
C ALA A 154 16.32 -17.75 -6.75
N ARG A 155 15.76 -16.57 -7.01
CA ARG A 155 16.50 -15.39 -7.49
C ARG A 155 17.26 -14.65 -6.38
N ILE A 156 16.97 -14.98 -5.13
CA ILE A 156 17.56 -14.34 -3.96
C ILE A 156 18.58 -15.30 -3.40
N ASP A 157 19.83 -14.90 -3.41
CA ASP A 157 20.93 -15.62 -2.78
C ASP A 157 21.38 -14.91 -1.50
N ASN A 158 22.19 -15.60 -0.73
CA ASN A 158 22.87 -15.06 0.44
C ASN A 158 21.98 -14.55 1.59
N ALA A 159 20.67 -14.76 1.54
CA ALA A 159 19.76 -14.40 2.63
C ALA A 159 19.69 -15.54 3.65
N LEU A 160 20.14 -15.30 4.88
CA LEU A 160 20.13 -16.29 5.95
C LEU A 160 18.96 -16.10 6.94
N ALA A 161 18.58 -14.85 7.23
CA ALA A 161 17.50 -14.55 8.17
C ALA A 161 16.26 -14.00 7.48
N SER A 162 16.41 -12.98 6.65
CA SER A 162 15.25 -12.36 5.97
C SER A 162 15.62 -11.61 4.72
N VAL A 163 14.60 -11.34 3.91
CA VAL A 163 14.66 -10.48 2.73
C VAL A 163 13.64 -9.38 2.84
N PHE A 164 14.09 -8.15 2.73
CA PHE A 164 13.24 -6.97 2.65
C PHE A 164 13.20 -6.46 1.22
N GLN A 165 12.01 -6.23 0.71
CA GLN A 165 11.80 -5.62 -0.61
C GLN A 165 11.04 -4.31 -0.41
N PHE A 166 11.68 -3.21 -0.78
CA PHE A 166 11.12 -1.87 -0.73
C PHE A 166 10.69 -1.44 -2.11
N LYS A 167 9.47 -0.93 -2.21
CA LYS A 167 8.93 -0.32 -3.41
C LYS A 167 8.64 1.14 -3.14
N GLN A 168 9.18 2.03 -3.96
CA GLN A 168 8.87 3.46 -3.89
C GLN A 168 7.70 3.79 -4.79
N ARG A 169 6.99 4.85 -4.43
CA ARG A 169 5.89 5.40 -5.23
C ARG A 169 6.42 5.89 -6.58
N GLN A 170 5.60 5.69 -7.60
CA GLN A 170 5.84 6.34 -8.88
C GLN A 170 5.64 7.86 -8.73
N GLY A 171 6.47 8.65 -9.41
CA GLY A 171 6.27 10.09 -9.52
C GLY A 171 4.98 10.42 -10.28
N ASN A 172 4.42 11.59 -10.01
CA ASN A 172 3.31 12.15 -10.78
C ASN A 172 3.84 12.73 -12.10
#